data_7b8adfb0cde02ec2bc7f545199735427
#
_entry.id   7b8adfb0cde02ec2bc7f545199735427
#
_cell.length_a   1.000
_cell.length_b   1.000
_cell.length_c   1.000
_cell.angle_alpha   90.00
_cell.angle_beta   90.00
_cell.angle_gamma   90.00
#
_symmetry.space_group_name_H-M   'P 1'
#
loop_
_entity.id
_entity.type
_entity.pdbx_description
1 polymer ?
#
loop_
_entity_poly.entity_id
_entity_poly.type
_entity_poly.pdbx_seq_one_letter_code
_entity_poly.pdbx_strand_id
1 'polypeptide(L)'
;TSSMTPGEVMAMCRDKGIKYLDIGAAFGMVELHYMGGVFQHTTFRRDTYPTGGGHRPRAVSYSGDINEDAFRRDFTVNAIYKNILTGRITDPTGGMQDLKNRLLRATSKDPAVIMGDDALRIMRMARFASELGFEAERGTLEAARACAAGLADISPERIREELDRILLSDAKYGIPGGPYRGLELLDELRAIDVIMPELAKGRGIAQKPQYHKYDVLHHCFHAVDCIEPSLTLRLAALLHDVGKPAALQATGCMYTHDRLGADIARGILERLRYPSAVIRDVTALIRNHMFDLRTEAKENTIR
;
A
#
# COMPACT_ATOMS: atom_id res chain seq x y z
N THR A 1 -9.50 -21.00 4.78
CA THR A 1 -8.79 -21.57 3.61
C THR A 1 -8.89 -23.09 3.66
N SER A 2 -9.19 -23.79 2.55
CA SER A 2 -9.25 -25.25 2.47
C SER A 2 -9.04 -25.74 1.03
N SER A 3 -9.04 -27.07 0.83
CA SER A 3 -9.02 -27.69 -0.51
C SER A 3 -10.39 -27.69 -1.22
N MET A 4 -11.48 -27.33 -0.52
CA MET A 4 -12.79 -27.24 -1.13
C MET A 4 -12.82 -26.18 -2.22
N THR A 5 -13.32 -26.51 -3.40
CA THR A 5 -13.51 -25.56 -4.49
C THR A 5 -14.63 -24.56 -4.15
N PRO A 6 -14.68 -23.38 -4.80
CA PRO A 6 -15.78 -22.42 -4.58
C PRO A 6 -17.17 -23.05 -4.82
N GLY A 7 -17.30 -23.91 -5.85
CA GLY A 7 -18.55 -24.62 -6.16
C GLY A 7 -19.01 -25.53 -5.02
N GLU A 8 -18.09 -26.30 -4.44
CA GLU A 8 -18.35 -27.15 -3.29
C GLU A 8 -18.72 -26.36 -2.03
N VAL A 9 -18.03 -25.24 -1.78
CA VAL A 9 -18.36 -24.34 -0.66
C VAL A 9 -19.75 -23.72 -0.83
N MET A 10 -20.07 -23.22 -2.01
CA MET A 10 -21.40 -22.66 -2.30
C MET A 10 -22.50 -23.72 -2.21
N ALA A 11 -22.24 -24.96 -2.67
CA ALA A 11 -23.18 -26.07 -2.53
C ALA A 11 -23.43 -26.42 -1.06
N MET A 12 -22.37 -26.54 -0.27
CA MET A 12 -22.46 -26.74 1.19
C MET A 12 -23.25 -25.62 1.87
N CYS A 13 -23.05 -24.37 1.48
CA CYS A 13 -23.77 -23.24 2.06
C CYS A 13 -25.28 -23.33 1.76
N ARG A 14 -25.66 -23.70 0.54
CA ARG A 14 -27.07 -23.91 0.16
C ARG A 14 -27.71 -25.03 1.00
N ASP A 15 -27.01 -26.13 1.11
CA ASP A 15 -27.49 -27.31 1.88
C ASP A 15 -27.73 -26.97 3.36
N LYS A 16 -26.85 -26.15 3.94
CA LYS A 16 -26.90 -25.77 5.36
C LYS A 16 -27.65 -24.46 5.63
N GLY A 17 -28.25 -23.81 4.63
CA GLY A 17 -28.93 -22.53 4.78
C GLY A 17 -28.01 -21.36 5.18
N ILE A 18 -26.72 -21.45 4.83
CA ILE A 18 -25.74 -20.41 5.11
C ILE A 18 -25.76 -19.39 3.98
N LYS A 19 -25.94 -18.11 4.31
CA LYS A 19 -25.86 -17.03 3.31
C LYS A 19 -24.42 -16.87 2.83
N TYR A 20 -24.22 -16.75 1.51
CA TYR A 20 -22.90 -16.53 0.91
C TYR A 20 -22.97 -15.52 -0.22
N LEU A 21 -21.82 -14.93 -0.57
CA LEU A 21 -21.61 -14.03 -1.71
C LEU A 21 -20.43 -14.55 -2.54
N ASP A 22 -20.61 -14.54 -3.86
CA ASP A 22 -19.50 -14.73 -4.79
C ASP A 22 -18.72 -13.42 -4.89
N ILE A 23 -17.59 -13.35 -4.19
CA ILE A 23 -16.68 -12.19 -4.21
C ILE A 23 -15.49 -12.41 -5.14
N GLY A 24 -15.43 -13.55 -5.84
CA GLY A 24 -14.32 -13.92 -6.72
C GLY A 24 -14.14 -15.43 -6.83
N ALA A 25 -15.20 -16.19 -7.08
CA ALA A 25 -15.13 -17.64 -7.24
C ALA A 25 -14.15 -18.07 -8.34
N ALA A 26 -14.03 -17.27 -9.42
CA ALA A 26 -13.02 -17.50 -10.46
C ALA A 26 -11.57 -17.49 -9.93
N PHE A 27 -11.34 -16.82 -8.80
CA PHE A 27 -10.05 -16.75 -8.09
C PHE A 27 -10.04 -17.54 -6.79
N GLY A 28 -11.02 -18.41 -6.58
CA GLY A 28 -11.10 -19.28 -5.42
C GLY A 28 -11.69 -18.66 -4.14
N MET A 29 -12.38 -17.52 -4.23
CA MET A 29 -12.87 -16.78 -3.05
C MET A 29 -14.39 -16.79 -2.95
N VAL A 30 -14.92 -17.12 -1.76
CA VAL A 30 -16.34 -17.04 -1.40
C VAL A 30 -16.46 -16.41 -0.02
N GLU A 31 -17.37 -15.46 0.14
CA GLU A 31 -17.70 -14.87 1.43
C GLU A 31 -18.88 -15.61 2.06
N LEU A 32 -18.78 -15.93 3.34
CA LEU A 32 -19.77 -16.67 4.13
C LEU A 32 -20.28 -15.79 5.25
N HIS A 33 -21.60 -15.73 5.42
CA HIS A 33 -22.26 -15.03 6.53
C HIS A 33 -22.86 -16.08 7.47
N TYR A 34 -22.23 -16.28 8.64
CA TYR A 34 -22.65 -17.32 9.58
C TYR A 34 -22.59 -16.81 11.02
N MET A 35 -23.65 -17.03 11.79
CA MET A 35 -23.77 -16.65 13.21
C MET A 35 -23.38 -15.18 13.50
N GLY A 36 -23.79 -14.26 12.63
CA GLY A 36 -23.48 -12.83 12.76
C GLY A 36 -22.05 -12.44 12.35
N GLY A 37 -21.21 -13.40 11.96
CA GLY A 37 -19.86 -13.17 11.44
C GLY A 37 -19.78 -13.27 9.92
N VAL A 38 -18.79 -12.57 9.36
CA VAL A 38 -18.43 -12.63 7.94
C VAL A 38 -17.08 -13.32 7.81
N PHE A 39 -17.02 -14.38 7.00
CA PHE A 39 -15.85 -15.22 6.82
C PHE A 39 -15.50 -15.29 5.34
N GLN A 40 -14.24 -15.06 5.00
CA GLN A 40 -13.75 -15.26 3.65
C GLN A 40 -13.14 -16.66 3.52
N HIS A 41 -13.71 -17.49 2.66
CA HIS A 41 -13.13 -18.74 2.25
C HIS A 41 -12.28 -18.55 1.03
N THR A 42 -11.07 -19.12 1.03
CA THR A 42 -10.17 -19.17 -0.12
C THR A 42 -9.76 -20.61 -0.37
N THR A 43 -9.95 -21.09 -1.60
CA THR A 43 -9.51 -22.42 -2.01
C THR A 43 -7.99 -22.45 -2.18
N PHE A 44 -7.32 -23.52 -1.76
CA PHE A 44 -5.91 -23.76 -2.10
C PHE A 44 -5.77 -23.79 -3.61
N ARG A 45 -4.76 -23.10 -4.13
CA ARG A 45 -4.61 -22.94 -5.56
C ARG A 45 -3.17 -22.76 -5.98
N ARG A 46 -2.92 -23.01 -7.25
CA ARG A 46 -1.70 -22.63 -7.96
C ARG A 46 -2.05 -21.52 -8.93
N ASP A 47 -1.26 -20.46 -8.94
CA ASP A 47 -1.38 -19.35 -9.87
C ASP A 47 -0.31 -19.52 -10.98
N THR A 48 -0.70 -19.31 -12.24
CA THR A 48 0.22 -19.30 -13.38
C THR A 48 0.26 -17.90 -13.96
N TYR A 49 1.44 -17.31 -14.01
CA TYR A 49 1.64 -15.97 -14.55
C TYR A 49 2.20 -16.02 -15.98
N PRO A 50 1.91 -15.01 -16.84
CA PRO A 50 2.55 -14.87 -18.14
C PRO A 50 4.04 -14.63 -18.00
N THR A 51 4.83 -15.06 -18.97
CA THR A 51 6.25 -14.72 -19.03
C THR A 51 6.41 -13.19 -19.13
N GLY A 52 7.19 -12.60 -18.24
CA GLY A 52 7.38 -11.14 -18.18
C GLY A 52 6.49 -10.40 -17.16
N GLY A 53 5.71 -11.14 -16.36
CA GLY A 53 4.82 -10.59 -15.33
C GLY A 53 3.54 -10.02 -15.95
N GLY A 54 2.39 -10.41 -15.44
CA GLY A 54 1.10 -9.92 -15.94
C GLY A 54 0.24 -9.34 -14.82
N HIS A 55 0.80 -9.24 -13.60
CA HIS A 55 0.17 -8.69 -12.38
C HIS A 55 -1.20 -9.29 -12.03
N ARG A 56 -1.69 -10.19 -12.89
CA ARG A 56 -2.85 -11.07 -12.66
C ARG A 56 -2.50 -12.47 -13.18
N PRO A 57 -2.85 -13.53 -12.45
CA PRO A 57 -2.65 -14.88 -12.94
C PRO A 57 -3.38 -15.05 -14.30
N ARG A 58 -2.67 -15.61 -15.29
CA ARG A 58 -3.28 -16.04 -16.56
C ARG A 58 -4.26 -17.20 -16.35
N ALA A 59 -3.91 -18.09 -15.41
CA ALA A 59 -4.73 -19.22 -15.05
C ALA A 59 -4.61 -19.49 -13.55
N VAL A 60 -5.73 -19.91 -12.98
CA VAL A 60 -5.83 -20.38 -11.59
C VAL A 60 -6.27 -21.83 -11.64
N SER A 61 -5.50 -22.72 -11.04
CA SER A 61 -5.88 -24.12 -10.85
C SER A 61 -6.01 -24.43 -9.35
N TYR A 62 -7.13 -25.05 -8.97
CA TYR A 62 -7.33 -25.45 -7.58
C TYR A 62 -6.44 -26.64 -7.24
N SER A 63 -5.96 -26.68 -6.00
CA SER A 63 -5.05 -27.69 -5.49
C SER A 63 -5.55 -28.28 -4.17
N GLY A 64 -5.21 -29.53 -3.94
CA GLY A 64 -5.36 -30.15 -2.62
C GLY A 64 -4.15 -29.95 -1.71
N ASP A 65 -3.03 -29.41 -2.25
CA ASP A 65 -1.77 -29.27 -1.53
C ASP A 65 -1.63 -27.85 -0.93
N ILE A 66 -1.53 -27.82 0.39
CA ILE A 66 -1.29 -26.59 1.16
C ILE A 66 0.07 -25.95 0.84
N ASN A 67 1.07 -26.73 0.42
CA ASN A 67 2.38 -26.21 0.05
C ASN A 67 2.29 -25.38 -1.22
N GLU A 68 1.54 -25.84 -2.23
CA GLU A 68 1.33 -25.08 -3.46
C GLU A 68 0.65 -23.71 -3.18
N ASP A 69 -0.33 -23.70 -2.26
CA ASP A 69 -0.96 -22.44 -1.85
C ASP A 69 0.00 -21.54 -1.06
N ALA A 70 0.87 -22.12 -0.22
CA ALA A 70 1.82 -21.35 0.57
C ALA A 70 2.88 -20.64 -0.28
N PHE A 71 3.51 -21.34 -1.21
CA PHE A 71 4.61 -20.81 -2.02
C PHE A 71 4.18 -19.81 -3.09
N ARG A 72 2.88 -19.69 -3.44
CA ARG A 72 2.38 -18.63 -4.34
C ARG A 72 2.09 -17.32 -3.62
N ARG A 73 2.03 -17.32 -2.26
CA ARG A 73 1.74 -16.13 -1.46
C ARG A 73 2.89 -15.13 -1.49
N ASP A 74 2.62 -13.92 -1.04
CA ASP A 74 3.60 -12.82 -1.01
C ASP A 74 4.72 -13.08 0.02
N PHE A 75 4.35 -13.19 1.31
CA PHE A 75 5.33 -13.29 2.40
C PHE A 75 5.12 -14.53 3.25
N THR A 76 6.20 -15.03 3.83
CA THR A 76 6.23 -16.22 4.69
C THR A 76 5.27 -16.10 5.87
N VAL A 77 5.18 -14.91 6.49
CA VAL A 77 4.27 -14.61 7.60
C VAL A 77 2.79 -14.71 7.21
N ASN A 78 2.47 -14.58 5.92
CA ASN A 78 1.12 -14.75 5.38
C ASN A 78 0.82 -16.18 4.89
N ALA A 79 1.79 -17.09 5.02
CA ALA A 79 1.71 -18.50 4.57
C ALA A 79 1.70 -19.49 5.72
N ILE A 80 1.21 -19.07 6.89
CA ILE A 80 1.03 -19.90 8.09
C ILE A 80 -0.43 -20.33 8.17
N TYR A 81 -0.67 -21.60 8.37
CA TYR A 81 -2.02 -22.18 8.43
C TYR A 81 -2.27 -22.80 9.79
N LYS A 82 -3.47 -22.59 10.33
CA LYS A 82 -3.93 -23.24 11.56
C LYS A 82 -5.17 -24.07 11.27
N ASN A 83 -5.10 -25.36 11.55
CA ASN A 83 -6.29 -26.20 11.52
C ASN A 83 -7.19 -25.82 12.71
N ILE A 84 -8.39 -25.35 12.42
CA ILE A 84 -9.31 -24.83 13.45
C ILE A 84 -9.88 -25.91 14.36
N LEU A 85 -9.93 -27.18 13.89
CA LEU A 85 -10.46 -28.31 14.68
C LEU A 85 -9.41 -28.91 15.63
N THR A 86 -8.17 -29.03 15.14
CA THR A 86 -7.08 -29.69 15.88
C THR A 86 -6.12 -28.69 16.53
N GLY A 87 -6.17 -27.42 16.16
CA GLY A 87 -5.21 -26.40 16.57
C GLY A 87 -3.82 -26.54 15.93
N ARG A 88 -3.58 -27.59 15.13
CA ARG A 88 -2.28 -27.84 14.49
C ARG A 88 -1.90 -26.71 13.55
N ILE A 89 -0.66 -26.22 13.68
CA ILE A 89 -0.05 -25.24 12.79
C ILE A 89 0.73 -25.97 11.71
N THR A 90 0.57 -25.54 10.47
CA THR A 90 1.36 -25.95 9.30
C THR A 90 2.05 -24.71 8.74
N ASP A 91 3.36 -24.74 8.64
CA ASP A 91 4.22 -23.64 8.23
C ASP A 91 5.22 -24.12 7.17
N PRO A 92 4.80 -24.16 5.89
CA PRO A 92 5.65 -24.68 4.81
C PRO A 92 6.84 -23.78 4.48
N THR A 93 6.75 -22.48 4.81
CA THR A 93 7.69 -21.45 4.37
C THR A 93 8.61 -20.92 5.46
N GLY A 94 8.43 -21.38 6.72
CA GLY A 94 9.19 -20.87 7.86
C GLY A 94 8.68 -19.53 8.40
N GLY A 95 7.43 -19.19 8.10
CA GLY A 95 6.81 -17.92 8.49
C GLY A 95 6.71 -17.70 10.00
N MET A 96 6.62 -18.76 10.81
CA MET A 96 6.60 -18.66 12.27
C MET A 96 7.91 -18.06 12.84
N GLN A 97 9.06 -18.40 12.21
CA GLN A 97 10.34 -17.82 12.62
C GLN A 97 10.43 -16.35 12.18
N ASP A 98 10.01 -16.04 10.94
CA ASP A 98 10.00 -14.66 10.44
C ASP A 98 9.01 -13.80 11.23
N LEU A 99 7.87 -14.34 11.65
CA LEU A 99 6.93 -13.64 12.53
C LEU A 99 7.58 -13.28 13.90
N LYS A 100 8.32 -14.20 14.48
CA LYS A 100 9.10 -13.95 15.71
C LYS A 100 10.15 -12.86 15.52
N ASN A 101 10.83 -12.88 14.38
CA ASN A 101 11.88 -11.94 14.03
C ASN A 101 11.33 -10.60 13.50
N ARG A 102 10.00 -10.46 13.34
CA ARG A 102 9.34 -9.31 12.71
C ARG A 102 9.89 -9.01 11.32
N LEU A 103 10.00 -10.05 10.49
CA LEU A 103 10.64 -9.99 9.19
C LEU A 103 9.65 -10.28 8.05
N LEU A 104 9.66 -9.48 6.99
CA LEU A 104 8.93 -9.69 5.75
C LEU A 104 9.86 -10.35 4.73
N ARG A 105 9.69 -11.64 4.51
CA ARG A 105 10.45 -12.45 3.55
C ARG A 105 9.50 -13.00 2.50
N ALA A 106 9.90 -12.94 1.22
CA ALA A 106 9.17 -13.58 0.14
C ALA A 106 9.10 -15.11 0.34
N THR A 107 8.00 -15.72 -0.07
CA THR A 107 7.79 -17.19 0.09
C THR A 107 8.69 -18.01 -0.83
N SER A 108 9.15 -17.46 -1.94
CA SER A 108 10.04 -18.13 -2.90
C SER A 108 11.50 -18.02 -2.48
N LYS A 109 12.30 -19.06 -2.83
CA LYS A 109 13.77 -19.02 -2.71
C LYS A 109 14.38 -17.95 -3.62
N ASP A 110 13.73 -17.65 -4.74
CA ASP A 110 14.04 -16.50 -5.59
C ASP A 110 12.95 -15.43 -5.41
N PRO A 111 13.20 -14.39 -4.60
CA PRO A 111 12.23 -13.33 -4.35
C PRO A 111 11.82 -12.56 -5.62
N ALA A 112 12.67 -12.52 -6.65
CA ALA A 112 12.37 -11.83 -7.90
C ALA A 112 11.16 -12.45 -8.63
N VAL A 113 10.96 -13.76 -8.51
CA VAL A 113 9.79 -14.46 -9.06
C VAL A 113 8.51 -13.90 -8.42
N ILE A 114 8.47 -13.84 -7.08
CA ILE A 114 7.30 -13.36 -6.35
C ILE A 114 7.00 -11.89 -6.64
N MET A 115 8.03 -11.04 -6.69
CA MET A 115 7.85 -9.61 -6.95
C MET A 115 7.52 -9.32 -8.42
N GLY A 116 8.08 -10.12 -9.35
CA GLY A 116 7.81 -10.01 -10.77
C GLY A 116 6.41 -10.51 -11.18
N ASP A 117 5.89 -11.54 -10.52
CA ASP A 117 4.56 -12.09 -10.77
C ASP A 117 3.44 -11.06 -10.51
N ASP A 118 3.53 -10.31 -9.42
CA ASP A 118 2.60 -9.22 -9.10
C ASP A 118 3.34 -8.09 -8.37
N ALA A 119 3.68 -7.02 -9.08
CA ALA A 119 4.37 -5.86 -8.51
C ALA A 119 3.57 -5.17 -7.39
N LEU A 120 2.25 -5.39 -7.25
CA LEU A 120 1.51 -4.90 -6.09
C LEU A 120 2.07 -5.43 -4.76
N ARG A 121 2.77 -6.56 -4.78
CA ARG A 121 3.43 -7.11 -3.58
C ARG A 121 4.47 -6.15 -3.00
N ILE A 122 5.02 -5.26 -3.82
CA ILE A 122 5.92 -4.17 -3.39
C ILE A 122 5.14 -3.17 -2.50
N MET A 123 3.97 -2.72 -2.94
CA MET A 123 3.08 -1.87 -2.12
C MET A 123 2.64 -2.58 -0.85
N ARG A 124 2.30 -3.88 -0.95
CA ARG A 124 1.91 -4.71 0.18
C ARG A 124 3.05 -4.88 1.20
N MET A 125 4.31 -4.98 0.74
CA MET A 125 5.48 -5.02 1.63
C MET A 125 5.58 -3.73 2.45
N ALA A 126 5.50 -2.57 1.81
CA ALA A 126 5.50 -1.29 2.50
C ALA A 126 4.32 -1.16 3.48
N ARG A 127 3.14 -1.63 3.10
CA ARG A 127 1.99 -1.65 3.98
C ARG A 127 2.18 -2.56 5.20
N PHE A 128 2.68 -3.78 5.03
CA PHE A 128 2.92 -4.65 6.18
C PHE A 128 4.04 -4.13 7.08
N ALA A 129 5.08 -3.53 6.53
CA ALA A 129 6.10 -2.85 7.31
C ALA A 129 5.48 -1.69 8.13
N SER A 130 4.56 -0.95 7.53
CA SER A 130 3.82 0.16 8.13
C SER A 130 2.86 -0.31 9.24
N GLU A 131 1.99 -1.29 8.92
CA GLU A 131 0.93 -1.79 9.82
C GLU A 131 1.48 -2.61 11.00
N LEU A 132 2.58 -3.36 10.82
CA LEU A 132 3.09 -4.33 11.79
C LEU A 132 4.43 -3.92 12.43
N GLY A 133 5.10 -2.90 11.90
CA GLY A 133 6.44 -2.53 12.34
C GLY A 133 7.50 -3.60 12.00
N PHE A 134 7.31 -4.33 10.91
CA PHE A 134 8.24 -5.37 10.46
C PHE A 134 9.25 -4.78 9.48
N GLU A 135 10.44 -5.39 9.44
CA GLU A 135 11.50 -5.06 8.49
C GLU A 135 11.43 -5.97 7.26
N ALA A 136 11.85 -5.46 6.11
CA ALA A 136 11.99 -6.27 4.91
C ALA A 136 13.31 -7.08 4.96
N GLU A 137 13.24 -8.36 4.62
CA GLU A 137 14.44 -9.18 4.45
C GLU A 137 15.24 -8.68 3.24
N ARG A 138 16.56 -8.63 3.37
CA ARG A 138 17.47 -7.98 2.41
C ARG A 138 17.28 -8.46 0.97
N GLY A 139 17.25 -9.79 0.73
CA GLY A 139 17.06 -10.33 -0.61
C GLY A 139 15.69 -10.01 -1.20
N THR A 140 14.66 -9.98 -0.32
CA THR A 140 13.31 -9.58 -0.69
C THR A 140 13.24 -8.09 -1.04
N LEU A 141 13.94 -7.24 -0.29
CA LEU A 141 14.04 -5.80 -0.54
C LEU A 141 14.73 -5.51 -1.89
N GLU A 142 15.89 -6.16 -2.14
CA GLU A 142 16.64 -5.99 -3.38
C GLU A 142 15.81 -6.44 -4.61
N ALA A 143 15.09 -7.56 -4.51
CA ALA A 143 14.18 -8.03 -5.54
C ALA A 143 13.00 -7.08 -5.78
N ALA A 144 12.38 -6.59 -4.71
CA ALA A 144 11.28 -5.63 -4.81
C ALA A 144 11.72 -4.35 -5.51
N ARG A 145 12.91 -3.82 -5.16
CA ARG A 145 13.48 -2.65 -5.82
C ARG A 145 13.73 -2.87 -7.31
N ALA A 146 14.27 -4.04 -7.68
CA ALA A 146 14.50 -4.39 -9.08
C ALA A 146 13.21 -4.50 -9.90
N CYS A 147 12.09 -4.91 -9.27
CA CYS A 147 10.79 -5.09 -9.90
C CYS A 147 9.88 -3.85 -9.79
N ALA A 148 10.31 -2.75 -9.18
CA ALA A 148 9.47 -1.58 -8.90
C ALA A 148 8.83 -0.95 -10.14
N ALA A 149 9.50 -0.98 -11.30
CA ALA A 149 8.97 -0.49 -12.57
C ALA A 149 7.66 -1.18 -12.97
N GLY A 150 7.43 -2.43 -12.57
CA GLY A 150 6.19 -3.17 -12.81
C GLY A 150 4.96 -2.57 -12.13
N LEU A 151 5.11 -1.64 -11.18
CA LEU A 151 3.99 -0.89 -10.60
C LEU A 151 3.26 -0.03 -11.65
N ALA A 152 3.90 0.33 -12.76
CA ALA A 152 3.26 1.07 -13.85
C ALA A 152 2.10 0.29 -14.50
N ASP A 153 2.12 -1.04 -14.43
CA ASP A 153 1.09 -1.92 -15.01
C ASP A 153 0.00 -2.32 -14.01
N ILE A 154 0.14 -1.90 -12.74
CA ILE A 154 -0.89 -2.13 -11.72
C ILE A 154 -2.03 -1.12 -11.86
N SER A 155 -3.28 -1.58 -11.70
CA SER A 155 -4.41 -0.66 -11.74
C SER A 155 -4.32 0.39 -10.63
N PRO A 156 -4.63 1.67 -10.95
CA PRO A 156 -4.54 2.77 -9.99
C PRO A 156 -5.36 2.54 -8.71
N GLU A 157 -6.49 1.86 -8.80
CA GLU A 157 -7.35 1.52 -7.68
C GLU A 157 -6.65 0.60 -6.68
N ARG A 158 -5.92 -0.43 -7.18
CA ARG A 158 -5.15 -1.34 -6.32
C ARG A 158 -3.98 -0.61 -5.62
N ILE A 159 -3.30 0.29 -6.34
CA ILE A 159 -2.24 1.13 -5.75
C ILE A 159 -2.82 2.04 -4.67
N ARG A 160 -3.94 2.71 -4.97
CA ARG A 160 -4.64 3.59 -4.02
C ARG A 160 -5.02 2.84 -2.74
N GLU A 161 -5.62 1.66 -2.84
CA GLU A 161 -6.04 0.87 -1.67
C GLU A 161 -4.87 0.52 -0.74
N GLU A 162 -3.72 0.17 -1.28
CA GLU A 162 -2.52 -0.09 -0.47
C GLU A 162 -1.95 1.21 0.11
N LEU A 163 -1.93 2.31 -0.66
CA LEU A 163 -1.47 3.62 -0.20
C LEU A 163 -2.34 4.16 0.95
N ASP A 164 -3.67 4.09 0.83
CA ASP A 164 -4.61 4.50 1.87
C ASP A 164 -4.35 3.75 3.17
N ARG A 165 -4.06 2.44 3.08
CA ARG A 165 -3.75 1.60 4.24
C ARG A 165 -2.38 1.91 4.84
N ILE A 166 -1.41 2.34 4.04
CA ILE A 166 -0.12 2.84 4.54
C ILE A 166 -0.36 4.13 5.32
N LEU A 167 -1.09 5.07 4.72
CA LEU A 167 -1.37 6.37 5.34
C LEU A 167 -2.18 6.28 6.64
N LEU A 168 -2.97 5.22 6.83
CA LEU A 168 -3.82 4.99 8.01
C LEU A 168 -3.32 3.82 8.89
N SER A 169 -2.09 3.38 8.72
CA SER A 169 -1.59 2.14 9.34
C SER A 169 -1.53 2.19 10.86
N ASP A 170 -1.16 3.32 11.43
CA ASP A 170 -1.08 3.55 12.87
C ASP A 170 -2.46 3.54 13.56
N ALA A 171 -3.52 3.99 12.87
CA ALA A 171 -4.87 3.95 13.40
C ALA A 171 -5.38 2.52 13.66
N LYS A 172 -4.91 1.55 12.87
CA LYS A 172 -5.42 0.18 12.92
C LYS A 172 -4.79 -0.66 14.03
N TYR A 173 -3.49 -0.55 14.22
CA TYR A 173 -2.72 -1.41 15.13
C TYR A 173 -1.95 -0.63 16.20
N GLY A 174 -2.06 0.70 16.20
CA GLY A 174 -1.38 1.56 17.18
C GLY A 174 0.16 1.53 17.08
N ILE A 175 0.71 1.22 15.91
CA ILE A 175 2.17 1.19 15.69
C ILE A 175 2.66 2.61 15.38
N PRO A 176 3.39 3.27 16.27
CA PRO A 176 3.88 4.62 16.04
C PRO A 176 4.83 4.69 14.84
N GLY A 177 4.76 5.78 14.08
CA GLY A 177 5.62 6.00 12.91
C GLY A 177 5.33 5.05 11.75
N GLY A 178 4.15 4.42 11.73
CA GLY A 178 3.75 3.49 10.68
C GLY A 178 3.70 4.15 9.31
N PRO A 179 2.98 5.25 9.13
CA PRO A 179 2.90 5.94 7.84
C PRO A 179 4.27 6.37 7.30
N TYR A 180 5.09 6.99 8.13
CA TYR A 180 6.45 7.38 7.76
C TYR A 180 7.28 6.18 7.29
N ARG A 181 7.30 5.09 8.06
CA ARG A 181 8.03 3.85 7.72
C ARG A 181 7.60 3.27 6.38
N GLY A 182 6.30 3.24 6.11
CA GLY A 182 5.77 2.74 4.84
C GLY A 182 6.17 3.62 3.66
N LEU A 183 6.08 4.94 3.79
CA LEU A 183 6.46 5.89 2.76
C LEU A 183 7.97 5.89 2.50
N GLU A 184 8.79 5.82 3.56
CA GLU A 184 10.25 5.70 3.46
C GLU A 184 10.65 4.42 2.72
N LEU A 185 10.01 3.29 3.04
CA LEU A 185 10.25 2.03 2.34
C LEU A 185 9.85 2.12 0.85
N LEU A 186 8.72 2.78 0.51
CA LEU A 186 8.35 3.01 -0.90
C LEU A 186 9.39 3.86 -1.63
N ASP A 187 10.00 4.83 -0.95
CA ASP A 187 11.08 5.65 -1.54
C ASP A 187 12.38 4.85 -1.73
N GLU A 188 12.78 4.06 -0.74
CA GLU A 188 13.93 3.16 -0.83
C GLU A 188 13.80 2.19 -2.00
N LEU A 189 12.59 1.65 -2.22
CA LEU A 189 12.25 0.75 -3.31
C LEU A 189 12.12 1.44 -4.67
N ARG A 190 12.20 2.78 -4.73
CA ARG A 190 11.91 3.56 -5.94
C ARG A 190 10.46 3.42 -6.44
N ALA A 191 9.56 2.95 -5.62
CA ALA A 191 8.15 2.84 -5.93
C ALA A 191 7.49 4.23 -6.09
N ILE A 192 7.89 5.22 -5.27
CA ILE A 192 7.42 6.61 -5.38
C ILE A 192 7.70 7.18 -6.77
N ASP A 193 8.86 6.85 -7.39
CA ASP A 193 9.23 7.32 -8.73
C ASP A 193 8.24 6.84 -9.81
N VAL A 194 7.56 5.74 -9.58
CA VAL A 194 6.57 5.15 -10.51
C VAL A 194 5.17 5.65 -10.22
N ILE A 195 4.74 5.61 -8.95
CA ILE A 195 3.34 5.91 -8.59
C ILE A 195 3.04 7.40 -8.43
N MET A 196 4.03 8.18 -7.98
CA MET A 196 3.94 9.63 -7.76
C MET A 196 5.26 10.31 -8.16
N PRO A 197 5.65 10.31 -9.45
CA PRO A 197 6.93 10.86 -9.91
C PRO A 197 7.06 12.37 -9.61
N GLU A 198 5.94 13.08 -9.50
CA GLU A 198 5.93 14.49 -9.14
C GLU A 198 6.41 14.70 -7.70
N LEU A 199 6.00 13.83 -6.78
CA LEU A 199 6.42 13.85 -5.38
C LEU A 199 7.89 13.45 -5.24
N ALA A 200 8.35 12.45 -6.00
CA ALA A 200 9.74 12.00 -6.03
C ALA A 200 10.74 13.13 -6.41
N LYS A 201 10.30 14.13 -7.18
CA LYS A 201 11.13 15.31 -7.51
C LYS A 201 11.55 16.15 -6.29
N GLY A 202 10.86 15.98 -5.16
CA GLY A 202 11.23 16.60 -3.89
C GLY A 202 12.47 16.01 -3.22
N ARG A 203 12.91 14.81 -3.66
CA ARG A 203 14.07 14.11 -3.11
C ARG A 203 15.35 14.92 -3.34
N GLY A 204 16.10 15.14 -2.25
CA GLY A 204 17.36 15.89 -2.28
C GLY A 204 17.21 17.40 -2.45
N ILE A 205 16.00 17.95 -2.58
CA ILE A 205 15.80 19.41 -2.60
C ILE A 205 15.90 19.95 -1.18
N ALA A 206 17.02 20.62 -0.92
CA ALA A 206 17.27 21.26 0.38
C ALA A 206 16.29 22.41 0.63
N GLN A 207 15.84 22.52 1.86
CA GLN A 207 15.02 23.63 2.34
C GLN A 207 15.86 24.52 3.26
N LYS A 208 15.31 25.70 3.64
CA LYS A 208 16.04 26.61 4.55
C LYS A 208 16.31 25.91 5.89
N PRO A 209 17.57 25.70 6.31
CA PRO A 209 17.91 24.92 7.53
C PRO A 209 17.28 25.48 8.81
N GLN A 210 16.93 26.76 8.82
CA GLN A 210 16.28 27.42 9.96
C GLN A 210 14.87 26.88 10.26
N TYR A 211 14.19 26.30 9.26
CA TYR A 211 12.80 25.86 9.35
C TYR A 211 12.63 24.38 9.05
N HIS A 212 13.57 23.75 8.35
CA HIS A 212 13.41 22.38 7.86
C HIS A 212 14.67 21.53 8.07
N LYS A 213 14.50 20.40 8.73
CA LYS A 213 15.56 19.42 8.97
C LYS A 213 15.75 18.44 7.78
N TYR A 214 14.73 18.31 6.95
CA TYR A 214 14.64 17.30 5.89
C TYR A 214 14.58 17.97 4.51
N ASP A 215 14.86 17.22 3.44
CA ASP A 215 14.51 17.61 2.08
C ASP A 215 12.99 17.70 1.91
N VAL A 216 12.52 18.17 0.75
CA VAL A 216 11.09 18.36 0.49
C VAL A 216 10.32 17.04 0.61
N LEU A 217 10.86 15.92 0.08
CA LEU A 217 10.19 14.62 0.09
C LEU A 217 10.02 14.08 1.51
N HIS A 218 11.11 14.00 2.27
CA HIS A 218 11.08 13.45 3.63
C HIS A 218 10.34 14.38 4.61
N HIS A 219 10.33 15.69 4.35
CA HIS A 219 9.47 16.63 5.06
C HIS A 219 7.97 16.25 4.91
N CYS A 220 7.54 15.95 3.69
CA CYS A 220 6.17 15.50 3.44
C CYS A 220 5.85 14.19 4.18
N PHE A 221 6.78 13.24 4.21
CA PHE A 221 6.58 11.98 4.95
C PHE A 221 6.44 12.20 6.45
N HIS A 222 7.27 13.06 7.03
CA HIS A 222 7.15 13.43 8.45
C HIS A 222 5.86 14.19 8.75
N ALA A 223 5.41 15.07 7.84
CA ALA A 223 4.15 15.77 8.00
C ALA A 223 2.96 14.81 8.10
N VAL A 224 2.95 13.73 7.30
CA VAL A 224 1.91 12.68 7.39
C VAL A 224 1.86 12.05 8.78
N ASP A 225 3.01 11.73 9.36
CA ASP A 225 3.09 11.06 10.66
C ASP A 225 2.64 11.96 11.83
N CYS A 226 2.73 13.28 11.65
CA CYS A 226 2.31 14.28 12.64
C CYS A 226 0.82 14.65 12.58
N ILE A 227 0.08 14.20 11.56
CA ILE A 227 -1.33 14.52 11.35
C ILE A 227 -2.21 13.37 11.87
N GLU A 228 -3.36 13.72 12.45
CA GLU A 228 -4.36 12.74 12.87
C GLU A 228 -4.73 11.77 11.73
N PRO A 229 -5.17 10.54 12.04
CA PRO A 229 -5.43 9.50 11.04
C PRO A 229 -6.72 9.74 10.24
N SER A 230 -6.77 10.85 9.53
CA SER A 230 -7.78 11.21 8.53
C SER A 230 -7.16 11.11 7.14
N LEU A 231 -7.75 10.29 6.26
CA LEU A 231 -7.20 10.08 4.91
C LEU A 231 -7.04 11.40 4.15
N THR A 232 -8.03 12.28 4.19
CA THR A 232 -7.99 13.59 3.50
C THR A 232 -6.85 14.47 4.04
N LEU A 233 -6.69 14.54 5.36
CA LEU A 233 -5.63 15.34 5.98
C LEU A 233 -4.25 14.76 5.68
N ARG A 234 -4.08 13.44 5.73
CA ARG A 234 -2.80 12.78 5.44
C ARG A 234 -2.41 12.84 3.98
N LEU A 235 -3.37 12.78 3.05
CA LEU A 235 -3.12 13.04 1.63
C LEU A 235 -2.71 14.50 1.42
N ALA A 236 -3.36 15.44 2.09
CA ALA A 236 -2.97 16.84 2.03
C ALA A 236 -1.55 17.05 2.59
N ALA A 237 -1.22 16.44 3.74
CA ALA A 237 0.12 16.48 4.33
C ALA A 237 1.18 15.84 3.42
N LEU A 238 0.88 14.72 2.76
CA LEU A 238 1.80 14.07 1.82
C LEU A 238 2.10 14.94 0.61
N LEU A 239 1.12 15.72 0.13
CA LEU A 239 1.21 16.45 -1.13
C LEU A 239 1.33 17.98 -0.97
N HIS A 240 1.35 18.53 0.27
CA HIS A 240 1.32 19.99 0.46
C HIS A 240 2.47 20.73 -0.21
N ASP A 241 3.64 20.13 -0.23
CA ASP A 241 4.86 20.70 -0.77
C ASP A 241 5.25 20.15 -2.17
N VAL A 242 4.39 19.37 -2.81
CA VAL A 242 4.66 18.77 -4.13
C VAL A 242 4.90 19.82 -5.23
N GLY A 243 4.48 21.05 -5.02
CA GLY A 243 4.71 22.17 -5.92
C GLY A 243 6.09 22.82 -5.81
N LYS A 244 6.85 22.59 -4.72
CA LYS A 244 8.16 23.24 -4.48
C LYS A 244 9.19 22.97 -5.59
N PRO A 245 9.38 21.72 -6.07
CA PRO A 245 10.30 21.45 -7.17
C PRO A 245 9.96 22.22 -8.44
N ALA A 246 8.67 22.27 -8.81
CA ALA A 246 8.22 22.97 -10.00
C ALA A 246 8.36 24.49 -9.88
N ALA A 247 8.02 25.05 -8.71
CA ALA A 247 8.21 26.48 -8.44
C ALA A 247 9.69 26.88 -8.50
N LEU A 248 10.56 26.09 -7.89
CA LEU A 248 12.01 26.31 -7.90
C LEU A 248 12.57 26.27 -9.33
N GLN A 249 12.14 25.33 -10.15
CA GLN A 249 12.56 25.21 -11.55
C GLN A 249 12.09 26.41 -12.39
N ALA A 250 10.87 26.90 -12.16
CA ALA A 250 10.28 27.95 -12.95
C ALA A 250 10.79 29.38 -12.59
N THR A 251 11.05 29.64 -11.31
CA THR A 251 11.28 30.98 -10.79
C THR A 251 12.56 31.15 -9.95
N GLY A 252 13.28 30.05 -9.70
CA GLY A 252 14.44 30.05 -8.79
C GLY A 252 14.06 30.18 -7.31
N CYS A 253 12.79 30.18 -6.97
CA CYS A 253 12.30 30.27 -5.59
C CYS A 253 11.07 29.36 -5.38
N MET A 254 10.71 29.11 -4.12
CA MET A 254 9.57 28.23 -3.79
C MET A 254 8.26 28.99 -3.56
N TYR A 255 8.16 30.27 -3.97
CA TYR A 255 6.90 31.01 -3.87
C TYR A 255 5.84 30.43 -4.80
N THR A 256 4.57 30.54 -4.42
CA THR A 256 3.42 30.02 -5.17
C THR A 256 3.35 28.49 -5.28
N HIS A 257 4.21 27.74 -4.52
CA HIS A 257 4.16 26.28 -4.52
C HIS A 257 2.83 25.71 -4.04
N ASP A 258 2.09 26.44 -3.22
CA ASP A 258 0.75 26.13 -2.74
C ASP A 258 -0.25 25.99 -3.90
N ARG A 259 -0.27 26.94 -4.83
CA ARG A 259 -1.15 26.92 -6.01
C ARG A 259 -0.72 25.85 -7.01
N LEU A 260 0.56 25.85 -7.38
CA LEU A 260 1.13 24.83 -8.26
C LEU A 260 0.97 23.42 -7.66
N GLY A 261 1.19 23.29 -6.36
CA GLY A 261 1.03 22.05 -5.61
C GLY A 261 -0.40 21.54 -5.64
N ALA A 262 -1.39 22.40 -5.48
CA ALA A 262 -2.80 22.02 -5.57
C ALA A 262 -3.17 21.45 -6.95
N ASP A 263 -2.64 22.05 -8.03
CA ASP A 263 -2.91 21.59 -9.40
C ASP A 263 -2.17 20.27 -9.70
N ILE A 264 -0.92 20.12 -9.26
CA ILE A 264 -0.15 18.87 -9.36
C ILE A 264 -0.82 17.76 -8.54
N ALA A 265 -1.20 18.04 -7.30
CA ALA A 265 -1.89 17.09 -6.44
C ALA A 265 -3.22 16.60 -7.03
N ARG A 266 -3.98 17.49 -7.67
CA ARG A 266 -5.18 17.11 -8.42
C ARG A 266 -4.86 16.05 -9.47
N GLY A 267 -3.85 16.27 -10.32
CA GLY A 267 -3.45 15.31 -11.34
C GLY A 267 -3.01 13.97 -10.76
N ILE A 268 -2.27 13.95 -9.65
CA ILE A 268 -1.87 12.72 -8.94
C ILE A 268 -3.12 11.97 -8.44
N LEU A 269 -4.05 12.65 -7.77
CA LEU A 269 -5.23 12.05 -7.17
C LEU A 269 -6.22 11.54 -8.23
N GLU A 270 -6.37 12.26 -9.36
CA GLU A 270 -7.17 11.83 -10.51
C GLU A 270 -6.57 10.56 -11.15
N ARG A 271 -5.25 10.53 -11.35
CA ARG A 271 -4.53 9.36 -11.86
C ARG A 271 -4.70 8.15 -10.94
N LEU A 272 -4.67 8.34 -9.62
CA LEU A 272 -4.90 7.30 -8.62
C LEU A 272 -6.38 7.00 -8.37
N ARG A 273 -7.30 7.60 -9.15
CA ARG A 273 -8.74 7.34 -9.08
C ARG A 273 -9.37 7.62 -7.71
N TYR A 274 -8.94 8.68 -7.03
CA TYR A 274 -9.63 9.14 -5.83
C TYR A 274 -11.01 9.73 -6.16
N PRO A 275 -11.98 9.61 -5.24
CA PRO A 275 -13.29 10.27 -5.40
C PRO A 275 -13.16 11.78 -5.52
N SER A 276 -14.01 12.43 -6.34
CA SER A 276 -13.99 13.87 -6.58
C SER A 276 -14.12 14.72 -5.31
N ALA A 277 -14.84 14.24 -4.31
CA ALA A 277 -14.94 14.90 -3.00
C ALA A 277 -13.57 14.96 -2.29
N VAL A 278 -12.84 13.84 -2.26
CA VAL A 278 -11.48 13.78 -1.67
C VAL A 278 -10.53 14.70 -2.43
N ILE A 279 -10.56 14.67 -3.78
CA ILE A 279 -9.72 15.53 -4.62
C ILE A 279 -9.97 17.01 -4.31
N ARG A 280 -11.23 17.42 -4.25
CA ARG A 280 -11.63 18.79 -3.94
C ARG A 280 -11.10 19.22 -2.57
N ASP A 281 -11.31 18.41 -1.55
CA ASP A 281 -10.97 18.76 -0.17
C ASP A 281 -9.46 18.78 0.06
N VAL A 282 -8.72 17.80 -0.47
CA VAL A 282 -7.24 17.77 -0.42
C VAL A 282 -6.63 18.97 -1.16
N THR A 283 -7.10 19.26 -2.37
CA THR A 283 -6.56 20.39 -3.15
C THR A 283 -6.87 21.75 -2.52
N ALA A 284 -8.02 21.89 -1.84
CA ALA A 284 -8.35 23.09 -1.08
C ALA A 284 -7.41 23.27 0.13
N LEU A 285 -7.11 22.19 0.86
CA LEU A 285 -6.15 22.21 1.97
C LEU A 285 -4.76 22.60 1.48
N ILE A 286 -4.27 22.00 0.39
CA ILE A 286 -2.96 22.30 -0.18
C ILE A 286 -2.88 23.78 -0.63
N ARG A 287 -3.91 24.29 -1.29
CA ARG A 287 -3.94 25.67 -1.77
C ARG A 287 -3.88 26.70 -0.64
N ASN A 288 -4.34 26.34 0.54
CA ASN A 288 -4.45 27.25 1.69
C ASN A 288 -3.49 26.90 2.83
N HIS A 289 -2.54 25.94 2.65
CA HIS A 289 -1.69 25.49 3.75
C HIS A 289 -0.70 26.54 4.25
N MET A 290 -0.43 27.59 3.46
CA MET A 290 0.40 28.73 3.84
C MET A 290 -0.36 29.79 4.66
N PHE A 291 -1.51 29.41 5.24
CA PHE A 291 -2.31 30.32 6.06
C PHE A 291 -1.59 30.62 7.39
N ASP A 292 -1.40 31.91 7.66
CA ASP A 292 -0.74 32.38 8.89
C ASP A 292 -1.74 32.54 10.04
N LEU A 293 -1.70 31.58 10.98
CA LEU A 293 -2.51 31.61 12.19
C LEU A 293 -2.05 32.64 13.24
N ARG A 294 -0.85 33.24 13.06
CA ARG A 294 -0.26 34.17 14.04
C ARG A 294 -0.71 35.62 13.85
N THR A 295 -1.63 35.87 12.92
CA THR A 295 -2.14 37.24 12.63
C THR A 295 -1.08 38.28 12.24
N GLU A 296 0.12 37.85 11.89
CA GLU A 296 1.20 38.70 11.36
C GLU A 296 1.02 38.99 9.87
N ALA A 297 0.16 38.24 9.19
CA ALA A 297 -0.18 38.46 7.78
C ALA A 297 -1.01 39.73 7.62
N LYS A 298 -0.63 40.61 6.69
CA LYS A 298 -1.43 41.77 6.32
C LYS A 298 -2.79 41.31 5.81
N GLU A 299 -3.86 42.09 6.07
CA GLU A 299 -5.26 41.77 5.65
C GLU A 299 -5.40 41.35 4.19
N ASN A 300 -4.52 41.81 3.30
CA ASN A 300 -4.50 41.42 1.88
C ASN A 300 -3.99 40.01 1.60
N THR A 301 -3.41 39.32 2.61
CA THR A 301 -2.89 37.94 2.49
C THR A 301 -3.95 36.91 2.93
N ILE A 302 -5.00 37.35 3.59
CA ILE A 302 -6.07 36.51 4.17
C ILE A 302 -7.29 36.37 3.21
N ARG A 303 -7.27 37.01 2.03
CA ARG A 303 -8.38 36.98 1.07
C ARG A 303 -8.19 35.95 -0.04
#